data_bf0c778f387d26a7adec51222eb301ea
#
_entry.id   bf0c778f387d26a7adec51222eb301ea
#
_cell.length_a   1.000
_cell.length_b   1.000
_cell.length_c   1.000
_cell.angle_alpha   90.00
_cell.angle_beta   90.00
_cell.angle_gamma   90.00
#
_symmetry.space_group_name_H-M   'P 1'
#
loop_
_entity.id
_entity.type
_entity.pdbx_description
1 polymer ?
#
loop_
_entity_poly.entity_id
_entity_poly.type
_entity_poly.pdbx_seq_one_letter_code
_entity_poly.pdbx_strand_id
1 'polypeptide(L)'
;MPAICINPIDNLDAELLHKLNQQNQDVRLFISDKVGKEIVETFLGKKAIGDINDDSHISTASSGAYCGIFLEYDDPNQRETFLEAIRNSSLQRIIWVSSEKPSKEILSIPNLIYIFYKDKLSTHEIILDYEGRDEVANEVINLVD
;
A
#
# COMPACT_ATOMS: atom_id res chain seq x y z
N MET A 1 -11.76 -3.87 10.09
CA MET A 1 -10.64 -3.04 10.54
C MET A 1 -10.21 -2.11 9.42
N PRO A 2 -9.88 -0.86 9.72
CA PRO A 2 -9.55 0.10 8.65
C PRO A 2 -8.25 -0.26 7.93
N ALA A 3 -8.25 -0.08 6.61
CA ALA A 3 -7.06 -0.24 5.78
C ALA A 3 -6.74 1.07 5.09
N ILE A 4 -5.46 1.33 4.88
CA ILE A 4 -5.02 2.47 4.09
C ILE A 4 -4.17 1.99 2.91
N CYS A 5 -4.49 2.49 1.72
CA CYS A 5 -3.71 2.24 0.51
C CYS A 5 -2.88 3.47 0.21
N ILE A 6 -1.57 3.30 0.16
CA ILE A 6 -0.59 4.36 -0.05
C ILE A 6 -0.12 4.33 -1.49
N ASN A 7 -0.28 5.45 -2.20
CA ASN A 7 0.30 5.70 -3.52
C ASN A 7 -0.39 5.01 -4.70
N PRO A 8 -1.73 4.98 -4.76
CA PRO A 8 -2.39 4.56 -6.01
C PRO A 8 -2.16 5.62 -7.10
N ILE A 9 -1.92 5.19 -8.35
CA ILE A 9 -1.50 6.10 -9.42
C ILE A 9 -2.28 5.99 -10.73
N ASP A 10 -2.99 4.89 -10.98
CA ASP A 10 -3.56 4.62 -12.30
C ASP A 10 -4.86 3.82 -12.25
N ASN A 11 -5.36 3.43 -13.43
CA ASN A 11 -6.62 2.70 -13.55
C ASN A 11 -6.56 1.29 -12.95
N LEU A 12 -5.41 0.62 -12.99
CA LEU A 12 -5.26 -0.68 -12.33
C LEU A 12 -5.39 -0.53 -10.82
N ASP A 13 -4.82 0.51 -10.26
CA ASP A 13 -4.97 0.79 -8.84
C ASP A 13 -6.42 1.15 -8.50
N ALA A 14 -7.12 1.84 -9.39
CA ALA A 14 -8.55 2.11 -9.20
C ALA A 14 -9.36 0.82 -9.13
N GLU A 15 -9.06 -0.16 -9.99
CA GLU A 15 -9.70 -1.48 -9.95
C GLU A 15 -9.46 -2.20 -8.61
N LEU A 16 -8.22 -2.16 -8.13
CA LEU A 16 -7.87 -2.71 -6.82
C LEU A 16 -8.72 -2.06 -5.72
N LEU A 17 -8.83 -0.73 -5.74
CA LEU A 17 -9.58 0.01 -4.73
C LEU A 17 -11.07 -0.30 -4.77
N HIS A 18 -11.65 -0.50 -5.96
CA HIS A 18 -13.03 -0.95 -6.09
C HIS A 18 -13.25 -2.28 -5.39
N LYS A 19 -12.37 -3.25 -5.63
CA LYS A 19 -12.45 -4.58 -5.02
C LYS A 19 -12.23 -4.51 -3.51
N LEU A 20 -11.28 -3.69 -3.08
CA LEU A 20 -10.96 -3.51 -1.66
C LEU A 20 -12.16 -2.93 -0.90
N ASN A 21 -12.84 -1.95 -1.49
CA ASN A 21 -14.03 -1.34 -0.89
C ASN A 21 -15.21 -2.31 -0.81
N GLN A 22 -15.22 -3.35 -1.62
CA GLN A 22 -16.27 -4.40 -1.54
C GLN A 22 -16.08 -5.29 -0.33
N GLN A 23 -14.84 -5.51 0.13
CA GLN A 23 -14.58 -6.39 1.27
C GLN A 23 -14.30 -5.63 2.58
N ASN A 24 -13.99 -4.34 2.52
CA ASN A 24 -13.68 -3.53 3.69
C ASN A 24 -14.41 -2.20 3.57
N GLN A 25 -15.23 -1.86 4.58
CA GLN A 25 -16.05 -0.65 4.56
C GLN A 25 -15.28 0.60 4.96
N ASP A 26 -14.07 0.46 5.51
CA ASP A 26 -13.24 1.60 5.93
C ASP A 26 -11.90 1.55 5.21
N VAL A 27 -11.89 2.02 3.97
CA VAL A 27 -10.69 2.12 3.14
C VAL A 27 -10.31 3.59 3.02
N ARG A 28 -9.08 3.87 3.39
CA ARG A 28 -8.48 5.20 3.32
C ARG A 28 -7.39 5.18 2.27
N LEU A 29 -7.11 6.35 1.68
CA LEU A 29 -6.12 6.50 0.63
C LEU A 29 -5.18 7.64 0.95
N PHE A 30 -3.89 7.46 0.67
CA PHE A 30 -2.94 8.56 0.58
C PHE A 30 -2.44 8.65 -0.86
N ILE A 31 -2.74 9.74 -1.53
CA ILE A 31 -2.52 9.92 -2.95
C ILE A 31 -1.51 11.03 -3.16
N SER A 32 -0.51 10.80 -4.01
CA SER A 32 0.45 11.84 -4.40
C SER A 32 -0.27 13.03 -5.04
N ASP A 33 0.15 14.24 -4.66
CA ASP A 33 -0.36 15.48 -5.25
C ASP A 33 0.02 15.63 -6.74
N LYS A 34 0.86 14.74 -7.26
CA LYS A 34 1.24 14.71 -8.68
C LYS A 34 0.32 13.86 -9.54
N VAL A 35 -0.58 13.09 -8.93
CA VAL A 35 -1.55 12.29 -9.70
C VAL A 35 -2.63 13.21 -10.25
N GLY A 36 -2.95 13.03 -11.54
CA GLY A 36 -3.95 13.87 -12.21
C GLY A 36 -5.33 13.75 -11.58
N LYS A 37 -6.05 14.86 -11.53
CA LYS A 37 -7.36 14.96 -10.92
C LYS A 37 -8.36 13.93 -11.47
N GLU A 38 -8.32 13.68 -12.78
CA GLU A 38 -9.22 12.74 -13.44
C GLU A 38 -9.05 11.32 -12.91
N ILE A 39 -7.79 10.93 -12.67
CA ILE A 39 -7.48 9.60 -12.10
C ILE A 39 -7.90 9.56 -10.63
N VAL A 40 -7.59 10.60 -9.86
CA VAL A 40 -7.95 10.67 -8.44
C VAL A 40 -9.45 10.48 -8.24
N GLU A 41 -10.27 11.03 -9.11
CA GLU A 41 -11.73 10.92 -9.05
C GLU A 41 -12.22 9.47 -9.21
N THR A 42 -11.43 8.59 -9.84
CA THR A 42 -11.79 7.18 -9.99
C THR A 42 -11.48 6.33 -8.77
N PHE A 43 -10.71 6.85 -7.82
CA PHE A 43 -10.31 6.09 -6.63
C PHE A 43 -11.42 6.12 -5.59
N LEU A 44 -11.85 4.95 -5.13
CA LEU A 44 -12.84 4.82 -4.05
C LEU A 44 -12.13 4.75 -2.69
N GLY A 45 -12.66 5.47 -1.72
CA GLY A 45 -12.16 5.51 -0.36
C GLY A 45 -12.07 6.93 0.16
N LYS A 46 -11.68 7.06 1.42
CA LYS A 46 -11.46 8.36 2.07
C LYS A 46 -10.09 8.87 1.68
N LYS A 47 -10.04 9.99 0.97
CA LYS A 47 -8.82 10.50 0.32
C LYS A 47 -8.09 11.52 1.17
N ALA A 48 -6.77 11.31 1.32
CA ALA A 48 -5.82 12.34 1.72
C ALA A 48 -4.84 12.52 0.56
N ILE A 49 -4.53 13.75 0.22
CA ILE A 49 -3.64 14.08 -0.90
C ILE A 49 -2.46 14.87 -0.34
N GLY A 50 -1.25 14.49 -0.73
CA GLY A 50 -0.06 15.17 -0.25
C GLY A 50 1.20 14.72 -0.98
N ASP A 51 2.36 15.11 -0.43
CA ASP A 51 3.65 14.76 -0.98
C ASP A 51 3.99 13.31 -0.62
N ILE A 52 4.12 12.45 -1.64
CA ILE A 52 4.42 11.03 -1.44
C ILE A 52 5.84 10.82 -0.86
N ASN A 53 6.68 11.83 -0.91
CA ASN A 53 8.03 11.79 -0.34
C ASN A 53 8.09 12.37 1.08
N ASP A 54 6.95 12.71 1.67
CA ASP A 54 6.85 13.19 3.04
C ASP A 54 6.33 12.07 3.95
N ASP A 55 7.24 11.39 4.64
CA ASP A 55 6.91 10.27 5.50
C ASP A 55 5.96 10.66 6.65
N SER A 56 6.08 11.88 7.16
CA SER A 56 5.21 12.34 8.26
C SER A 56 3.75 12.50 7.81
N HIS A 57 3.52 12.94 6.58
CA HIS A 57 2.17 12.99 6.01
C HIS A 57 1.57 11.60 5.88
N ILE A 58 2.37 10.63 5.41
CA ILE A 58 1.93 9.25 5.26
C ILE A 58 1.59 8.65 6.63
N SER A 59 2.48 8.80 7.61
CA SER A 59 2.24 8.25 8.94
C SER A 59 1.03 8.89 9.62
N THR A 60 0.83 10.19 9.44
CA THR A 60 -0.34 10.89 9.97
C THR A 60 -1.64 10.39 9.31
N ALA A 61 -1.64 10.22 8.00
CA ALA A 61 -2.79 9.70 7.26
C ALA A 61 -3.11 8.25 7.68
N SER A 62 -2.10 7.50 8.12
CA SER A 62 -2.25 6.11 8.56
C SER A 62 -2.80 5.96 9.98
N SER A 63 -2.98 7.06 10.71
CA SER A 63 -3.46 7.02 12.10
C SER A 63 -4.81 6.31 12.19
N GLY A 64 -4.89 5.30 13.05
CA GLY A 64 -6.11 4.51 13.24
C GLY A 64 -6.33 3.42 12.20
N ALA A 65 -5.48 3.29 11.19
CA ALA A 65 -5.54 2.17 10.26
C ALA A 65 -4.85 0.95 10.87
N TYR A 66 -5.35 -0.23 10.52
CA TYR A 66 -4.78 -1.51 10.94
C TYR A 66 -3.79 -2.04 9.90
N CYS A 67 -4.19 -2.03 8.64
CA CYS A 67 -3.42 -2.57 7.52
C CYS A 67 -2.98 -1.45 6.58
N GLY A 68 -1.70 -1.38 6.26
CA GLY A 68 -1.17 -0.48 5.26
C GLY A 68 -0.77 -1.25 4.01
N ILE A 69 -1.32 -0.85 2.86
CA ILE A 69 -0.96 -1.37 1.55
C ILE A 69 -0.09 -0.33 0.87
N PHE A 70 1.19 -0.61 0.72
CA PHE A 70 2.18 0.33 0.18
C PHE A 70 2.52 -0.06 -1.25
N LEU A 71 2.10 0.76 -2.20
CA LEU A 71 2.36 0.54 -3.62
C LEU A 71 3.63 1.30 -4.01
N GLU A 72 4.72 0.59 -4.12
CA GLU A 72 6.01 1.18 -4.49
C GLU A 72 6.18 1.19 -6.02
N TYR A 73 6.53 2.36 -6.56
CA TYR A 73 6.81 2.55 -7.98
C TYR A 73 8.23 3.08 -8.20
N ASP A 74 8.56 3.41 -9.44
CA ASP A 74 9.91 3.80 -9.88
C ASP A 74 10.29 5.22 -9.43
N ASP A 75 10.37 5.43 -8.12
CA ASP A 75 10.90 6.65 -7.53
C ASP A 75 11.97 6.22 -6.52
N PRO A 76 13.23 6.65 -6.69
CA PRO A 76 14.31 6.20 -5.83
C PRO A 76 14.13 6.58 -4.36
N ASN A 77 13.28 7.57 -4.06
CA ASN A 77 13.04 8.02 -2.69
C ASN A 77 11.91 7.29 -2.00
N GLN A 78 11.04 6.60 -2.73
CA GLN A 78 9.83 5.99 -2.15
C GLN A 78 10.16 4.94 -1.10
N ARG A 79 11.14 4.08 -1.38
CA ARG A 79 11.48 2.98 -0.48
C ARG A 79 11.85 3.47 0.92
N GLU A 80 12.74 4.45 1.00
CA GLU A 80 13.15 5.04 2.27
C GLU A 80 12.01 5.79 2.95
N THR A 81 11.22 6.52 2.18
CA THR A 81 10.07 7.25 2.69
C THR A 81 9.05 6.30 3.30
N PHE A 82 8.74 5.20 2.62
CA PHE A 82 7.79 4.21 3.12
C PHE A 82 8.31 3.51 4.38
N LEU A 83 9.58 3.14 4.40
CA LEU A 83 10.20 2.55 5.59
C LEU A 83 10.07 3.50 6.79
N GLU A 84 10.38 4.76 6.62
CA GLU A 84 10.29 5.74 7.71
C GLU A 84 8.84 5.95 8.16
N ALA A 85 7.92 6.05 7.20
CA ALA A 85 6.49 6.18 7.52
C ALA A 85 5.98 4.98 8.33
N ILE A 86 6.38 3.77 7.97
CA ILE A 86 5.99 2.55 8.67
C ILE A 86 6.54 2.55 10.10
N ARG A 87 7.81 2.94 10.28
CA ARG A 87 8.44 3.03 11.59
C ARG A 87 7.70 3.98 12.53
N ASN A 88 7.15 5.06 11.99
CA ASN A 88 6.46 6.10 12.75
C ASN A 88 4.94 5.91 12.79
N SER A 89 4.45 4.79 12.28
CA SER A 89 3.02 4.47 12.29
C SER A 89 2.70 3.43 13.35
N SER A 90 1.40 3.25 13.61
CA SER A 90 0.89 2.18 14.45
C SER A 90 0.24 1.06 13.64
N LEU A 91 0.58 0.95 12.35
CA LEU A 91 0.07 -0.10 11.48
C LEU A 91 0.49 -1.48 12.00
N GLN A 92 -0.46 -2.42 12.01
CA GLN A 92 -0.24 -3.77 12.53
C GLN A 92 0.04 -4.80 11.45
N ARG A 93 -0.26 -4.46 10.20
CA ARG A 93 -0.05 -5.32 9.03
C ARG A 93 0.41 -4.46 7.87
N ILE A 94 1.48 -4.89 7.21
CA ILE A 94 2.03 -4.19 6.06
C ILE A 94 1.98 -5.11 4.85
N ILE A 95 1.35 -4.66 3.78
CA ILE A 95 1.40 -5.31 2.47
C ILE A 95 2.20 -4.38 1.57
N TRP A 96 3.43 -4.78 1.25
CA TRP A 96 4.33 -4.00 0.40
C TRP A 96 4.36 -4.60 -0.99
N VAL A 97 4.03 -3.80 -1.99
CA VAL A 97 3.86 -4.26 -3.38
C VAL A 97 4.88 -3.54 -4.25
N SER A 98 5.80 -4.29 -4.87
CA SER A 98 6.89 -3.70 -5.62
C SER A 98 7.36 -4.59 -6.77
N SER A 99 7.86 -3.97 -7.83
CA SER A 99 8.56 -4.66 -8.91
C SER A 99 10.04 -4.86 -8.60
N GLU A 100 10.48 -4.47 -7.43
CA GLU A 100 11.86 -4.65 -6.96
C GLU A 100 11.93 -5.63 -5.79
N LYS A 101 13.08 -6.29 -5.65
CA LYS A 101 13.30 -7.23 -4.55
C LYS A 101 13.32 -6.50 -3.21
N PRO A 102 12.92 -7.17 -2.13
CA PRO A 102 12.95 -6.55 -0.80
C PRO A 102 14.39 -6.39 -0.30
N SER A 103 14.63 -5.30 0.44
CA SER A 103 15.88 -5.11 1.17
C SER A 103 15.80 -5.82 2.53
N LYS A 104 16.96 -5.95 3.19
CA LYS A 104 17.01 -6.50 4.55
C LYS A 104 16.19 -5.67 5.53
N GLU A 105 16.22 -4.35 5.37
CA GLU A 105 15.46 -3.44 6.24
C GLU A 105 13.96 -3.66 6.10
N ILE A 106 13.48 -3.80 4.87
CA ILE A 106 12.06 -4.10 4.61
C ILE A 106 11.69 -5.44 5.25
N LEU A 107 12.53 -6.46 5.07
CA LEU A 107 12.25 -7.80 5.60
C LEU A 107 12.24 -7.86 7.12
N SER A 108 12.76 -6.84 7.81
CA SER A 108 12.71 -6.77 9.27
C SER A 108 11.39 -6.23 9.82
N ILE A 109 10.48 -5.76 8.96
CA ILE A 109 9.18 -5.24 9.38
C ILE A 109 8.30 -6.38 9.89
N PRO A 110 7.74 -6.28 11.12
CA PRO A 110 6.84 -7.32 11.63
C PRO A 110 5.51 -7.36 10.88
N ASN A 111 4.97 -8.55 10.70
CA ASN A 111 3.70 -8.79 10.01
C ASN A 111 3.69 -8.25 8.58
N LEU A 112 4.82 -8.44 7.90
CA LEU A 112 5.03 -7.99 6.53
C LEU A 112 4.64 -9.06 5.53
N ILE A 113 3.85 -8.67 4.55
CA ILE A 113 3.63 -9.42 3.32
C ILE A 113 4.27 -8.61 2.20
N TYR A 114 5.34 -9.12 1.62
CA TYR A 114 6.02 -8.46 0.50
C TYR A 114 5.67 -9.17 -0.79
N ILE A 115 5.07 -8.42 -1.74
CA ILE A 115 4.68 -8.97 -3.04
C ILE A 115 5.62 -8.41 -4.10
N PHE A 116 6.47 -9.29 -4.64
CA PHE A 116 7.41 -8.98 -5.70
C PHE A 116 6.81 -9.41 -7.02
N TYR A 117 6.51 -8.45 -7.89
CA TYR A 117 5.73 -8.70 -9.11
C TYR A 117 6.44 -8.26 -10.37
N LYS A 118 6.03 -8.85 -11.49
CA LYS A 118 6.37 -8.41 -12.84
C LYS A 118 5.15 -7.79 -13.53
N ASP A 119 3.99 -8.41 -13.36
CA ASP A 119 2.72 -7.93 -13.86
C ASP A 119 1.85 -7.45 -12.69
N LYS A 120 1.56 -6.17 -12.67
CA LYS A 120 0.84 -5.51 -11.58
C LYS A 120 -0.56 -6.07 -11.35
N LEU A 121 -1.27 -6.42 -12.42
CA LEU A 121 -2.62 -6.98 -12.30
C LEU A 121 -2.64 -8.28 -11.47
N SER A 122 -1.58 -9.09 -11.57
CA SER A 122 -1.48 -10.35 -10.84
C SER A 122 -1.44 -10.18 -9.33
N THR A 123 -1.17 -8.97 -8.82
CA THR A 123 -1.06 -8.70 -7.38
C THR A 123 -2.43 -8.53 -6.70
N HIS A 124 -3.48 -8.19 -7.44
CA HIS A 124 -4.75 -7.77 -6.86
C HIS A 124 -5.38 -8.84 -5.95
N GLU A 125 -5.49 -10.06 -6.43
CA GLU A 125 -6.11 -11.15 -5.65
C GLU A 125 -5.31 -11.47 -4.38
N ILE A 126 -3.99 -11.35 -4.45
CA ILE A 126 -3.11 -11.60 -3.31
C ILE A 126 -3.26 -10.50 -2.26
N ILE A 127 -3.28 -9.24 -2.70
CA ILE A 127 -3.52 -8.10 -1.80
C ILE A 127 -4.84 -8.28 -1.06
N LEU A 128 -5.89 -8.60 -1.81
CA LEU A 128 -7.24 -8.77 -1.24
C LEU A 128 -7.29 -9.93 -0.25
N ASP A 129 -6.65 -11.05 -0.58
CA ASP A 129 -6.57 -12.21 0.31
C ASP A 129 -5.89 -11.85 1.64
N TYR A 130 -4.70 -11.26 1.58
CA TYR A 130 -3.93 -10.95 2.81
C TYR A 130 -4.56 -9.81 3.61
N GLU A 131 -5.16 -8.83 2.96
CA GLU A 131 -5.87 -7.76 3.69
C GLU A 131 -7.06 -8.33 4.47
N GLY A 132 -7.76 -9.31 3.89
CA GLY A 132 -8.96 -9.88 4.49
C GLY A 132 -8.74 -10.98 5.52
N ARG A 133 -7.50 -11.43 5.74
CA ARG A 133 -7.21 -12.50 6.70
C ARG A 133 -7.27 -12.00 8.13
N ASP A 134 -7.71 -12.87 9.04
CA ASP A 134 -7.71 -12.57 10.48
C ASP A 134 -6.30 -12.45 11.02
N GLU A 135 -5.40 -13.33 10.60
CA GLU A 135 -4.00 -13.36 11.02
C GLU A 135 -3.07 -13.53 9.83
N VAL A 136 -1.89 -12.96 9.93
CA VAL A 136 -0.83 -13.13 8.92
C VAL A 136 0.52 -13.35 9.61
N ALA A 137 1.39 -14.07 8.91
CA ALA A 137 2.80 -14.19 9.28
C ALA A 137 3.64 -13.53 8.19
N ASN A 138 4.88 -13.18 8.51
CA ASN A 138 5.78 -12.60 7.52
C ASN A 138 5.96 -13.53 6.33
N GLU A 139 5.81 -12.99 5.13
CA GLU A 139 5.90 -13.77 3.90
C GLU A 139 6.39 -12.90 2.74
N VAL A 140 7.19 -13.50 1.87
CA VAL A 140 7.58 -12.90 0.59
C VAL A 140 6.93 -13.72 -0.52
N ILE A 141 6.12 -13.07 -1.33
CA ILE A 141 5.42 -13.70 -2.44
C ILE A 141 6.11 -13.27 -3.73
N ASN A 142 6.76 -14.23 -4.39
CA ASN A 142 7.50 -13.98 -5.62
C ASN A 142 6.65 -14.37 -6.82
N LEU A 143 6.21 -13.36 -7.58
CA LEU A 143 5.40 -13.54 -8.79
C LEU A 143 6.22 -13.36 -10.07
N VAL A 144 7.54 -13.23 -9.96
CA VAL A 144 8.41 -12.96 -11.10
C VAL A 144 8.90 -14.25 -11.76
N ASP A 145 9.10 -15.29 -11.00
CA ASP A 145 9.60 -16.60 -11.50
C ASP A 145 8.49 -17.50 -12.01
#